data_ded7035bf52f4e84b610937ade54faeb
#
_entry.id   ded7035bf52f4e84b610937ade54faeb
#
_cell.length_a   1.000
_cell.length_b   1.000
_cell.length_c   1.000
_cell.angle_alpha   90.00
_cell.angle_beta   90.00
_cell.angle_gamma   90.00
#
_symmetry.space_group_name_H-M   'P 1'
#
loop_
_entity.id
_entity.type
_entity.pdbx_description
1 polymer ?
#
loop_
_entity_poly.entity_id
_entity_poly.type
_entity_poly.pdbx_seq_one_letter_code
_entity_poly.pdbx_strand_id
1 'polypeptide(L)'
;MTLPVYSRADLSRIAILVALFLTAISTSVVAREFRAADTQSEDYPTVQALRYMGRVIAERSDDRLQIRVFHSRQLGEEKETIEQTRVGAIDLNRTNVALIGSFVPAMNVLAMPFLFRSIEHLEKVLDGPIGNEILSSFEPYGFVGLAFYDSGARSIYNSVRPIHSIADMKGLRLRVQQSELMSDMIRALGAEPIELPYGQVLTGLATKLIDGAENNWPSFVTTDHYKHAGYYTLTEHTMSPEVLVMSQKAWQSLSADDRQIFRDAAIQSSQFMRAKWKDLEERSRRQAEAAGVKIVTDFDRKPFEDAMAGIYAKAQRDPATAALIERIRKVE
;
A
#
# COMPACT_ATOMS: atom_id res chain seq x y z
N MET A 1 76.08 14.83 22.41
CA MET A 1 74.82 14.52 21.70
C MET A 1 73.96 15.75 21.80
N THR A 2 74.01 16.65 20.81
CA THR A 2 73.34 17.94 20.79
C THR A 2 71.94 17.80 20.19
N LEU A 3 70.93 18.14 20.95
CA LEU A 3 69.55 18.15 20.48
C LEU A 3 69.36 19.30 19.47
N PRO A 4 68.63 19.10 18.38
CA PRO A 4 68.37 20.15 17.41
C PRO A 4 67.48 21.24 18.01
N VAL A 5 67.92 22.50 17.94
CA VAL A 5 67.14 23.68 18.32
C VAL A 5 66.28 24.08 17.11
N TYR A 6 64.98 23.86 17.21
CA TYR A 6 64.05 24.30 16.18
C TYR A 6 63.80 25.80 16.25
N SER A 7 63.84 26.49 15.12
CA SER A 7 63.56 27.92 15.05
C SER A 7 62.03 28.18 15.27
N ARG A 8 61.70 29.40 15.70
CA ARG A 8 60.28 29.83 15.86
C ARG A 8 59.49 29.68 14.55
N ALA A 9 60.13 29.76 13.38
CA ALA A 9 59.52 29.57 12.08
C ALA A 9 59.17 28.11 11.82
N ASP A 10 59.99 27.15 12.30
CA ASP A 10 59.74 25.72 12.15
C ASP A 10 58.58 25.23 13.03
N LEU A 11 58.52 25.78 14.25
CA LEU A 11 57.39 25.51 15.17
C LEU A 11 56.03 26.05 14.65
N SER A 12 56.06 27.21 13.97
CA SER A 12 54.86 27.79 13.35
C SER A 12 54.39 26.94 12.12
N ARG A 13 55.31 26.43 11.33
CA ARG A 13 54.97 25.53 10.18
C ARG A 13 54.43 24.20 10.63
N ILE A 14 54.95 23.61 11.69
CA ILE A 14 54.45 22.37 12.28
C ILE A 14 53.06 22.60 12.88
N ALA A 15 52.80 23.73 13.57
CA ALA A 15 51.50 24.06 14.11
C ALA A 15 50.41 24.27 13.02
N ILE A 16 50.79 24.89 11.88
CA ILE A 16 49.88 25.05 10.71
C ILE A 16 49.59 23.73 10.05
N LEU A 17 50.58 22.82 9.90
CA LEU A 17 50.36 21.48 9.36
C LEU A 17 49.51 20.60 10.25
N VAL A 18 49.66 20.68 11.56
CA VAL A 18 48.80 19.94 12.52
C VAL A 18 47.38 20.54 12.55
N ALA A 19 47.20 21.85 12.44
CA ALA A 19 45.90 22.48 12.33
C ALA A 19 45.18 22.12 11.02
N LEU A 20 45.88 22.01 9.89
CA LEU A 20 45.32 21.55 8.61
C LEU A 20 44.98 20.05 8.60
N PHE A 21 45.67 19.23 9.39
CA PHE A 21 45.36 17.81 9.53
C PHE A 21 44.15 17.55 10.46
N LEU A 22 43.86 18.42 11.40
CA LEU A 22 42.72 18.34 12.31
C LEU A 22 41.38 18.76 11.68
N THR A 23 41.41 19.48 10.55
CA THR A 23 40.17 19.88 9.83
C THR A 23 39.66 18.85 8.82
N ALA A 24 40.39 17.75 8.60
CA ALA A 24 40.02 16.72 7.62
C ALA A 24 39.44 15.46 8.22
N ILE A 25 38.98 15.47 9.48
CA ILE A 25 38.14 14.39 10.00
C ILE A 25 36.70 14.70 9.54
N SER A 26 36.45 14.56 8.25
CA SER A 26 35.11 14.33 7.74
C SER A 26 34.62 13.04 8.39
N THR A 27 33.87 13.15 9.49
CA THR A 27 33.10 12.03 10.00
C THR A 27 32.18 11.62 8.87
N SER A 28 32.54 10.57 8.14
CA SER A 28 31.60 9.90 7.24
C SER A 28 30.43 9.48 8.11
N VAL A 29 29.37 10.28 8.11
CA VAL A 29 28.11 9.89 8.71
C VAL A 29 27.67 8.66 7.92
N VAL A 30 27.74 7.49 8.54
CA VAL A 30 27.21 6.27 7.92
C VAL A 30 25.74 6.49 7.69
N ALA A 31 25.35 6.49 6.43
CA ALA A 31 23.96 6.63 6.04
C ALA A 31 23.12 5.55 6.72
N ARG A 32 22.03 5.95 7.34
CA ARG A 32 21.07 5.01 7.91
C ARG A 32 20.11 4.54 6.82
N GLU A 33 20.15 3.25 6.52
CA GLU A 33 19.26 2.63 5.55
C GLU A 33 18.00 2.08 6.24
N PHE A 34 16.82 2.46 5.71
CA PHE A 34 15.52 1.94 6.10
C PHE A 34 15.04 0.93 5.07
N ARG A 35 14.58 -0.22 5.54
CA ARG A 35 14.06 -1.30 4.70
C ARG A 35 12.57 -1.10 4.45
N ALA A 36 12.16 -0.94 3.17
CA ALA A 36 10.78 -0.79 2.77
C ALA A 36 10.30 -2.01 1.99
N ALA A 37 9.20 -2.62 2.41
CA ALA A 37 8.59 -3.77 1.75
C ALA A 37 7.44 -3.36 0.83
N ASP A 38 7.36 -4.01 -0.33
CA ASP A 38 6.23 -3.97 -1.24
C ASP A 38 6.07 -5.32 -1.95
N THR A 39 4.85 -5.83 -2.08
CA THR A 39 4.55 -7.09 -2.77
C THR A 39 4.50 -6.97 -4.28
N GLN A 40 4.37 -5.76 -4.81
CA GLN A 40 4.24 -5.47 -6.23
C GLN A 40 5.58 -5.52 -6.98
N SER A 41 5.50 -5.63 -8.31
CA SER A 41 6.68 -5.63 -9.18
C SER A 41 7.41 -4.30 -9.17
N GLU A 42 8.67 -4.31 -9.60
CA GLU A 42 9.56 -3.14 -9.58
C GLU A 42 8.98 -1.89 -10.25
N ASP A 43 8.28 -2.07 -11.36
CA ASP A 43 7.72 -0.97 -12.16
C ASP A 43 6.30 -0.54 -11.71
N TYR A 44 5.76 -1.16 -10.66
CA TYR A 44 4.44 -0.83 -10.16
C TYR A 44 4.43 0.55 -9.48
N PRO A 45 3.35 1.35 -9.61
CA PRO A 45 3.30 2.73 -9.09
C PRO A 45 3.64 2.86 -7.62
N THR A 46 3.24 1.92 -6.76
CA THR A 46 3.53 1.95 -5.32
C THR A 46 5.02 1.79 -5.03
N VAL A 47 5.71 0.87 -5.74
CA VAL A 47 7.16 0.67 -5.64
C VAL A 47 7.91 1.89 -6.14
N GLN A 48 7.48 2.47 -7.26
CA GLN A 48 8.05 3.70 -7.80
C GLN A 48 7.87 4.88 -6.83
N ALA A 49 6.73 4.97 -6.14
CA ALA A 49 6.45 5.98 -5.13
C ALA A 49 7.35 5.83 -3.89
N LEU A 50 7.61 4.61 -3.43
CA LEU A 50 8.56 4.34 -2.35
C LEU A 50 9.99 4.76 -2.74
N ARG A 51 10.40 4.50 -3.98
CA ARG A 51 11.69 4.96 -4.50
C ARG A 51 11.77 6.48 -4.62
N TYR A 52 10.68 7.11 -5.07
CA TYR A 52 10.58 8.56 -5.09
C TYR A 52 10.70 9.15 -3.68
N MET A 53 9.98 8.60 -2.71
CA MET A 53 10.07 8.97 -1.30
C MET A 53 11.52 8.86 -0.79
N GLY A 54 12.21 7.76 -1.11
CA GLY A 54 13.60 7.54 -0.73
C GLY A 54 14.54 8.62 -1.27
N ARG A 55 14.36 9.05 -2.53
CA ARG A 55 15.16 10.15 -3.10
C ARG A 55 14.90 11.49 -2.39
N VAL A 56 13.64 11.81 -2.11
CA VAL A 56 13.27 13.03 -1.38
C VAL A 56 13.88 13.03 0.03
N ILE A 57 13.85 11.89 0.73
CA ILE A 57 14.44 11.76 2.06
C ILE A 57 15.96 11.90 2.02
N ALA A 58 16.63 11.24 1.08
CA ALA A 58 18.08 11.34 0.91
C ALA A 58 18.50 12.81 0.64
N GLU A 59 17.85 13.47 -0.32
CA GLU A 59 18.11 14.87 -0.66
C GLU A 59 17.93 15.81 0.56
N ARG A 60 16.83 15.68 1.29
CA ARG A 60 16.51 16.56 2.42
C ARG A 60 17.32 16.27 3.70
N SER A 61 17.95 15.12 3.75
CA SER A 61 18.79 14.71 4.88
C SER A 61 20.28 14.72 4.58
N ASP A 62 20.73 15.33 3.47
CA ASP A 62 22.12 15.30 3.02
C ASP A 62 22.69 13.87 3.03
N ASP A 63 21.95 12.92 2.41
CA ASP A 63 22.25 11.49 2.33
C ASP A 63 22.40 10.74 3.67
N ARG A 64 22.04 11.35 4.82
CA ARG A 64 22.08 10.69 6.13
C ARG A 64 21.05 9.56 6.27
N LEU A 65 19.90 9.69 5.57
CA LEU A 65 18.79 8.76 5.63
C LEU A 65 18.49 8.25 4.22
N GLN A 66 18.39 6.95 4.08
CA GLN A 66 18.13 6.30 2.79
C GLN A 66 17.05 5.24 2.94
N ILE A 67 16.27 5.01 1.88
CA ILE A 67 15.30 3.92 1.81
C ILE A 67 15.75 2.91 0.78
N ARG A 68 15.88 1.65 1.21
CA ARG A 68 16.04 0.51 0.32
C ARG A 68 14.72 -0.21 0.14
N VAL A 69 14.22 -0.24 -1.10
CA VAL A 69 12.94 -0.85 -1.43
C VAL A 69 13.15 -2.32 -1.84
N PHE A 70 12.46 -3.20 -1.15
CA PHE A 70 12.36 -4.64 -1.42
C PHE A 70 10.99 -4.92 -2.03
N HIS A 71 10.95 -4.96 -3.35
CA HIS A 71 9.74 -5.21 -4.15
C HIS A 71 9.50 -6.69 -4.42
N SER A 72 8.44 -7.03 -5.15
CA SER A 72 8.17 -8.40 -5.63
C SER A 72 8.22 -9.47 -4.54
N ARG A 73 7.73 -9.14 -3.34
CA ARG A 73 7.69 -10.06 -2.19
C ARG A 73 9.05 -10.55 -1.68
N GLN A 74 10.13 -9.82 -1.94
CA GLN A 74 11.49 -10.20 -1.51
C GLN A 74 11.61 -10.38 0.02
N LEU A 75 10.75 -9.72 0.81
CA LEU A 75 10.72 -9.86 2.28
C LEU A 75 9.54 -10.72 2.79
N GLY A 76 8.77 -11.33 1.91
CA GLY A 76 7.61 -12.17 2.22
C GLY A 76 6.32 -11.66 1.63
N GLU A 77 5.24 -12.40 1.85
CA GLU A 77 3.88 -12.02 1.47
C GLU A 77 3.37 -10.91 2.40
N GLU A 78 2.29 -10.26 2.00
CA GLU A 78 1.84 -9.01 2.59
C GLU A 78 1.51 -9.12 4.09
N LYS A 79 0.83 -10.20 4.50
CA LYS A 79 0.52 -10.44 5.90
C LYS A 79 1.79 -10.64 6.75
N GLU A 80 2.78 -11.34 6.22
CA GLU A 80 4.07 -11.57 6.88
C GLU A 80 4.86 -10.26 7.04
N THR A 81 4.89 -9.42 5.99
CA THR A 81 5.59 -8.13 6.05
C THR A 81 4.90 -7.13 6.99
N ILE A 82 3.57 -7.18 7.14
CA ILE A 82 2.85 -6.39 8.16
C ILE A 82 3.34 -6.78 9.57
N GLU A 83 3.39 -8.09 9.89
CA GLU A 83 3.88 -8.58 11.18
C GLU A 83 5.35 -8.18 11.42
N GLN A 84 6.21 -8.33 10.43
CA GLN A 84 7.61 -7.94 10.51
C GLN A 84 7.77 -6.43 10.75
N THR A 85 6.90 -5.61 10.15
CA THR A 85 6.91 -4.15 10.36
C THR A 85 6.44 -3.82 11.77
N ARG A 86 5.42 -4.50 12.28
CA ARG A 86 4.89 -4.31 13.64
C ARG A 86 5.97 -4.52 14.70
N VAL A 87 6.80 -5.55 14.54
CA VAL A 87 7.88 -5.84 15.50
C VAL A 87 9.19 -5.10 15.19
N GLY A 88 9.25 -4.32 14.13
CA GLY A 88 10.40 -3.51 13.74
C GLY A 88 11.53 -4.28 13.07
N ALA A 89 11.25 -5.41 12.44
CA ALA A 89 12.16 -6.13 11.57
C ALA A 89 12.20 -5.53 10.15
N ILE A 90 11.12 -4.88 9.73
CA ILE A 90 11.00 -4.03 8.54
C ILE A 90 10.66 -2.63 9.01
N ASP A 91 11.26 -1.60 8.40
CA ASP A 91 11.06 -0.21 8.81
C ASP A 91 9.82 0.42 8.19
N LEU A 92 9.57 0.19 6.90
CA LEU A 92 8.42 0.70 6.15
C LEU A 92 7.72 -0.44 5.40
N ASN A 93 6.42 -0.33 5.26
CA ASN A 93 5.62 -1.28 4.50
C ASN A 93 4.48 -0.58 3.77
N ARG A 94 4.31 -0.87 2.48
CA ARG A 94 3.10 -0.55 1.75
C ARG A 94 2.20 -1.78 1.79
N THR A 95 0.97 -1.61 2.24
CA THR A 95 -0.01 -2.70 2.35
C THR A 95 -1.43 -2.24 2.05
N ASN A 96 -2.29 -3.17 1.64
CA ASN A 96 -3.71 -2.89 1.42
C ASN A 96 -4.46 -2.76 2.76
N VAL A 97 -5.39 -1.79 2.83
CA VAL A 97 -6.16 -1.52 4.06
C VAL A 97 -6.99 -2.72 4.51
N ALA A 98 -7.46 -3.58 3.60
CA ALA A 98 -8.21 -4.79 3.97
C ALA A 98 -7.36 -5.82 4.72
N LEU A 99 -6.05 -5.89 4.45
CA LEU A 99 -5.14 -6.80 5.14
C LEU A 99 -4.71 -6.25 6.50
N ILE A 100 -4.27 -4.98 6.54
CA ILE A 100 -3.85 -4.36 7.79
C ILE A 100 -5.03 -4.11 8.75
N GLY A 101 -6.26 -4.13 8.25
CA GLY A 101 -7.49 -4.04 9.04
C GLY A 101 -7.63 -5.12 10.11
N SER A 102 -6.96 -6.27 9.96
CA SER A 102 -6.86 -7.30 11.01
C SER A 102 -5.99 -6.88 12.21
N PHE A 103 -5.13 -5.88 12.03
CA PHE A 103 -4.27 -5.30 13.08
C PHE A 103 -4.79 -3.95 13.56
N VAL A 104 -5.29 -3.12 12.63
CA VAL A 104 -5.78 -1.76 12.88
C VAL A 104 -7.25 -1.69 12.43
N PRO A 105 -8.22 -1.94 13.35
CA PRO A 105 -9.63 -2.13 12.99
C PRO A 105 -10.25 -0.97 12.19
N ALA A 106 -9.84 0.27 12.43
CA ALA A 106 -10.30 1.44 11.68
C ALA A 106 -10.09 1.32 10.15
N MET A 107 -9.09 0.54 9.72
CA MET A 107 -8.80 0.32 8.31
C MET A 107 -9.91 -0.45 7.58
N ASN A 108 -10.65 -1.32 8.29
CA ASN A 108 -11.75 -2.07 7.69
C ASN A 108 -12.85 -1.14 7.12
N VAL A 109 -13.01 0.06 7.68
CA VAL A 109 -13.99 1.03 7.16
C VAL A 109 -13.64 1.45 5.73
N LEU A 110 -12.34 1.66 5.44
CA LEU A 110 -11.89 2.05 4.10
C LEU A 110 -12.02 0.92 3.06
N ALA A 111 -12.18 -0.33 3.50
CA ALA A 111 -12.41 -1.48 2.63
C ALA A 111 -13.89 -1.86 2.50
N MET A 112 -14.81 -1.13 3.15
CA MET A 112 -16.25 -1.41 3.10
C MET A 112 -16.78 -1.36 1.66
N PRO A 113 -17.60 -2.37 1.25
CA PRO A 113 -18.12 -2.43 -0.10
C PRO A 113 -19.07 -1.26 -0.38
N PHE A 114 -18.96 -0.69 -1.59
CA PHE A 114 -19.81 0.41 -2.08
C PHE A 114 -19.86 1.65 -1.16
N LEU A 115 -18.84 1.86 -0.32
CA LEU A 115 -18.80 3.03 0.58
C LEU A 115 -18.49 4.32 -0.18
N PHE A 116 -17.53 4.27 -1.09
CA PHE A 116 -17.09 5.42 -1.87
C PHE A 116 -17.89 5.53 -3.17
N ARG A 117 -18.30 6.76 -3.50
CA ARG A 117 -19.11 7.05 -4.70
C ARG A 117 -18.25 7.14 -5.98
N SER A 118 -17.00 7.55 -5.82
CA SER A 118 -16.02 7.69 -6.90
C SER A 118 -14.60 7.73 -6.33
N ILE A 119 -13.60 7.70 -7.21
CA ILE A 119 -12.19 7.88 -6.81
C ILE A 119 -11.97 9.28 -6.22
N GLU A 120 -12.58 10.32 -6.78
CA GLU A 120 -12.49 11.69 -6.25
C GLU A 120 -13.06 11.78 -4.83
N HIS A 121 -14.16 11.07 -4.55
CA HIS A 121 -14.71 11.00 -3.20
C HIS A 121 -13.73 10.29 -2.24
N LEU A 122 -13.15 9.18 -2.65
CA LEU A 122 -12.11 8.48 -1.87
C LEU A 122 -10.94 9.41 -1.58
N GLU A 123 -10.39 10.07 -2.60
CA GLU A 123 -9.25 10.99 -2.44
C GLU A 123 -9.56 12.14 -1.47
N LYS A 124 -10.73 12.77 -1.57
CA LYS A 124 -11.16 13.81 -0.62
C LYS A 124 -11.22 13.30 0.82
N VAL A 125 -11.69 12.08 1.04
CA VAL A 125 -11.73 11.45 2.37
C VAL A 125 -10.32 11.21 2.89
N LEU A 126 -9.45 10.63 2.06
CA LEU A 126 -8.09 10.22 2.46
C LEU A 126 -7.16 11.41 2.69
N ASP A 127 -7.29 12.48 1.89
CA ASP A 127 -6.46 13.69 2.00
C ASP A 127 -7.02 14.67 3.05
N GLY A 128 -8.23 14.44 3.51
CA GLY A 128 -8.94 15.28 4.46
C GLY A 128 -8.69 14.94 5.94
N PRO A 129 -9.44 15.59 6.83
CA PRO A 129 -9.32 15.35 8.28
C PRO A 129 -9.61 13.90 8.68
N ILE A 130 -10.50 13.20 7.96
CA ILE A 130 -10.83 11.79 8.22
C ILE A 130 -9.61 10.91 7.96
N GLY A 131 -8.93 11.08 6.82
CA GLY A 131 -7.73 10.32 6.51
C GLY A 131 -6.61 10.55 7.53
N ASN A 132 -6.40 11.80 7.97
CA ASN A 132 -5.42 12.12 9.00
C ASN A 132 -5.76 11.48 10.36
N GLU A 133 -7.04 11.47 10.76
CA GLU A 133 -7.51 10.79 11.97
C GLU A 133 -7.22 9.29 11.90
N ILE A 134 -7.53 8.67 10.76
CA ILE A 134 -7.28 7.25 10.54
C ILE A 134 -5.77 6.95 10.57
N LEU A 135 -4.91 7.73 9.91
CA LEU A 135 -3.45 7.55 9.97
C LEU A 135 -2.91 7.70 11.40
N SER A 136 -3.52 8.55 12.21
CA SER A 136 -3.14 8.73 13.62
C SER A 136 -3.55 7.55 14.51
N SER A 137 -4.51 6.73 14.08
CA SER A 137 -5.00 5.57 14.86
C SER A 137 -4.05 4.37 14.86
N PHE A 138 -2.94 4.41 14.13
CA PHE A 138 -2.01 3.29 13.99
C PHE A 138 -1.09 3.07 15.19
N GLU A 139 -0.78 4.12 15.97
CA GLU A 139 0.24 4.08 17.04
C GLU A 139 0.02 2.99 18.09
N PRO A 140 -1.21 2.75 18.60
CA PRO A 140 -1.44 1.70 19.61
C PRO A 140 -1.15 0.28 19.10
N TYR A 141 -1.06 0.11 17.79
CA TYR A 141 -0.87 -1.19 17.14
C TYR A 141 0.58 -1.45 16.69
N GLY A 142 1.51 -0.56 17.03
CA GLY A 142 2.94 -0.71 16.71
C GLY A 142 3.37 -0.13 15.37
N PHE A 143 2.51 0.69 14.74
CA PHE A 143 2.78 1.35 13.47
C PHE A 143 2.64 2.87 13.57
N VAL A 144 3.18 3.55 12.58
CA VAL A 144 2.90 4.97 12.30
C VAL A 144 2.38 5.06 10.87
N GLY A 145 1.14 5.53 10.70
CA GLY A 145 0.57 5.80 9.39
C GLY A 145 1.22 7.03 8.76
N LEU A 146 1.68 6.92 7.51
CA LEU A 146 2.39 8.01 6.83
C LEU A 146 1.56 8.63 5.70
N ALA A 147 1.00 7.82 4.82
CA ALA A 147 0.20 8.28 3.68
C ALA A 147 -0.70 7.15 3.15
N PHE A 148 -1.73 7.53 2.40
CA PHE A 148 -2.50 6.60 1.57
C PHE A 148 -2.01 6.66 0.13
N TYR A 149 -2.06 5.49 -0.54
CA TYR A 149 -1.85 5.34 -1.97
C TYR A 149 -3.14 4.80 -2.61
N ASP A 150 -3.36 5.12 -3.86
CA ASP A 150 -4.53 4.62 -4.58
C ASP A 150 -4.36 3.14 -4.95
N SER A 151 -5.49 2.50 -5.17
CA SER A 151 -5.57 1.12 -5.65
C SER A 151 -6.69 0.95 -6.68
N GLY A 152 -7.32 2.05 -7.08
CA GLY A 152 -8.46 2.06 -7.98
C GLY A 152 -9.66 1.28 -7.46
N ALA A 153 -10.64 1.05 -8.34
CA ALA A 153 -11.78 0.21 -8.02
C ALA A 153 -11.47 -1.27 -8.28
N ARG A 154 -11.94 -2.12 -7.39
CA ARG A 154 -11.79 -3.57 -7.49
C ARG A 154 -13.06 -4.17 -8.08
N SER A 155 -12.88 -5.10 -9.02
CA SER A 155 -13.93 -5.77 -9.76
C SER A 155 -13.69 -7.28 -9.80
N ILE A 156 -14.75 -8.05 -10.11
CA ILE A 156 -14.70 -9.51 -10.12
C ILE A 156 -14.28 -10.01 -11.50
N TYR A 157 -13.34 -10.93 -11.55
CA TYR A 157 -12.95 -11.64 -12.76
C TYR A 157 -12.90 -13.15 -12.54
N ASN A 158 -13.24 -13.91 -13.59
CA ASN A 158 -13.26 -15.37 -13.50
C ASN A 158 -13.03 -16.04 -14.87
N SER A 159 -12.80 -17.35 -14.84
CA SER A 159 -12.56 -18.18 -16.03
C SER A 159 -13.80 -18.93 -16.53
N VAL A 160 -14.93 -18.87 -15.80
CA VAL A 160 -16.07 -19.78 -16.00
C VAL A 160 -17.17 -19.16 -16.87
N ARG A 161 -17.63 -17.92 -16.52
CA ARG A 161 -18.76 -17.26 -17.17
C ARG A 161 -18.79 -15.75 -16.93
N PRO A 162 -19.45 -14.99 -17.80
CA PRO A 162 -19.77 -13.58 -17.50
C PRO A 162 -20.74 -13.53 -16.30
N ILE A 163 -20.66 -12.44 -15.52
CA ILE A 163 -21.54 -12.17 -14.38
C ILE A 163 -22.43 -10.99 -14.73
N HIS A 164 -23.71 -11.25 -15.05
CA HIS A 164 -24.71 -10.23 -15.33
C HIS A 164 -25.65 -10.01 -14.15
N SER A 165 -25.74 -10.98 -13.24
CA SER A 165 -26.58 -10.90 -12.05
C SER A 165 -25.89 -11.54 -10.84
N ILE A 166 -26.40 -11.27 -9.64
CA ILE A 166 -25.89 -11.91 -8.41
C ILE A 166 -26.05 -13.44 -8.43
N ALA A 167 -27.04 -13.97 -9.19
CA ALA A 167 -27.23 -15.41 -9.34
C ALA A 167 -26.05 -16.09 -10.06
N ASP A 168 -25.35 -15.38 -10.93
CA ASP A 168 -24.17 -15.87 -11.65
C ASP A 168 -22.95 -16.07 -10.73
N MET A 169 -22.97 -15.49 -9.53
CA MET A 169 -21.93 -15.68 -8.52
C MET A 169 -21.94 -17.08 -7.90
N LYS A 170 -23.10 -17.74 -7.91
CA LYS A 170 -23.30 -19.01 -7.21
C LYS A 170 -22.34 -20.10 -7.71
N GLY A 171 -21.63 -20.71 -6.75
CA GLY A 171 -20.71 -21.82 -7.00
C GLY A 171 -19.35 -21.42 -7.57
N LEU A 172 -19.07 -20.12 -7.75
CA LEU A 172 -17.73 -19.65 -8.08
C LEU A 172 -16.83 -19.67 -6.84
N ARG A 173 -15.65 -20.25 -6.96
CA ARG A 173 -14.58 -20.16 -5.96
C ARG A 173 -13.74 -18.96 -6.28
N LEU A 174 -13.89 -17.90 -5.51
CA LEU A 174 -13.20 -16.62 -5.76
C LEU A 174 -12.13 -16.39 -4.72
N ARG A 175 -10.92 -16.18 -5.19
CA ARG A 175 -9.86 -15.77 -4.28
C ARG A 175 -10.16 -14.38 -3.72
N VAL A 176 -9.94 -14.25 -2.43
CA VAL A 176 -9.94 -12.98 -1.70
C VAL A 176 -8.62 -12.76 -0.99
N GLN A 177 -8.36 -11.52 -0.59
CA GLN A 177 -7.30 -11.20 0.36
C GLN A 177 -7.58 -11.90 1.70
N GLN A 178 -6.54 -12.17 2.49
CA GLN A 178 -6.65 -12.80 3.82
C GLN A 178 -7.29 -11.84 4.83
N SER A 179 -8.57 -11.51 4.61
CA SER A 179 -9.39 -10.56 5.36
C SER A 179 -10.79 -11.11 5.54
N GLU A 180 -11.27 -11.13 6.80
CA GLU A 180 -12.63 -11.57 7.11
C GLU A 180 -13.68 -10.75 6.37
N LEU A 181 -13.50 -9.42 6.28
CA LEU A 181 -14.40 -8.53 5.55
C LEU A 181 -14.51 -8.93 4.08
N MET A 182 -13.39 -9.21 3.41
CA MET A 182 -13.39 -9.62 2.00
C MET A 182 -14.04 -11.00 1.82
N SER A 183 -13.80 -11.92 2.75
CA SER A 183 -14.45 -13.23 2.76
C SER A 183 -15.96 -13.12 2.98
N ASP A 184 -16.39 -12.30 3.92
CA ASP A 184 -17.82 -12.06 4.21
C ASP A 184 -18.53 -11.41 3.00
N MET A 185 -17.86 -10.48 2.31
CA MET A 185 -18.40 -9.84 1.10
C MET A 185 -18.65 -10.86 -0.01
N ILE A 186 -17.70 -11.73 -0.32
CA ILE A 186 -17.85 -12.74 -1.37
C ILE A 186 -18.93 -13.79 -0.99
N ARG A 187 -19.03 -14.18 0.29
CA ARG A 187 -20.13 -15.03 0.78
C ARG A 187 -21.49 -14.36 0.62
N ALA A 188 -21.58 -13.07 0.95
CA ALA A 188 -22.84 -12.33 0.78
C ALA A 188 -23.29 -12.23 -0.67
N LEU A 189 -22.34 -12.24 -1.63
CA LEU A 189 -22.62 -12.30 -3.06
C LEU A 189 -22.98 -13.74 -3.55
N GLY A 190 -22.94 -14.75 -2.68
CA GLY A 190 -23.32 -16.13 -3.03
C GLY A 190 -22.20 -16.97 -3.63
N ALA A 191 -20.96 -16.48 -3.65
CA ALA A 191 -19.79 -17.23 -4.07
C ALA A 191 -19.01 -17.79 -2.87
N GLU A 192 -18.06 -18.68 -3.11
CA GLU A 192 -17.16 -19.28 -2.12
C GLU A 192 -15.85 -18.51 -2.06
N PRO A 193 -15.52 -17.84 -0.95
CA PRO A 193 -14.24 -17.15 -0.79
C PRO A 193 -13.13 -18.14 -0.48
N ILE A 194 -12.01 -18.02 -1.19
CA ILE A 194 -10.78 -18.77 -0.95
C ILE A 194 -9.68 -17.78 -0.59
N GLU A 195 -9.27 -17.74 0.67
CA GLU A 195 -8.20 -16.85 1.11
C GLU A 195 -6.83 -17.35 0.64
N LEU A 196 -6.16 -16.59 -0.21
CA LEU A 196 -4.79 -16.90 -0.66
C LEU A 196 -3.92 -15.63 -0.64
N PRO A 197 -2.62 -15.76 -0.30
CA PRO A 197 -1.64 -14.71 -0.52
C PRO A 197 -1.63 -14.23 -1.97
N TYR A 198 -1.24 -12.97 -2.18
CA TYR A 198 -1.27 -12.36 -3.52
C TYR A 198 -0.41 -13.12 -4.55
N GLY A 199 0.78 -13.57 -4.15
CA GLY A 199 1.68 -14.32 -5.03
C GLY A 199 1.18 -15.69 -5.47
N GLN A 200 0.14 -16.24 -4.82
CA GLN A 200 -0.42 -17.57 -5.14
C GLN A 200 -1.62 -17.51 -6.10
N VAL A 201 -2.14 -16.32 -6.43
CA VAL A 201 -3.37 -16.17 -7.23
C VAL A 201 -3.19 -16.72 -8.65
N LEU A 202 -2.09 -16.38 -9.33
CA LEU A 202 -1.82 -16.88 -10.69
C LEU A 202 -1.77 -18.40 -10.73
N THR A 203 -1.06 -19.02 -9.79
CA THR A 203 -1.00 -20.48 -9.66
C THR A 203 -2.38 -21.08 -9.36
N GLY A 204 -3.14 -20.45 -8.45
CA GLY A 204 -4.50 -20.86 -8.12
C GLY A 204 -5.45 -20.86 -9.33
N LEU A 205 -5.37 -19.84 -10.19
CA LEU A 205 -6.11 -19.76 -11.45
C LEU A 205 -5.66 -20.83 -12.45
N ALA A 206 -4.34 -20.98 -12.65
CA ALA A 206 -3.76 -21.91 -13.60
C ALA A 206 -4.07 -23.38 -13.24
N THR A 207 -4.07 -23.71 -11.95
CA THR A 207 -4.39 -25.08 -11.45
C THR A 207 -5.87 -25.32 -11.22
N LYS A 208 -6.73 -24.30 -11.44
CA LYS A 208 -8.16 -24.34 -11.15
C LYS A 208 -8.50 -24.61 -9.67
N LEU A 209 -7.62 -24.25 -8.76
CA LEU A 209 -7.91 -24.18 -7.32
C LEU A 209 -9.00 -23.14 -7.05
N ILE A 210 -8.94 -22.04 -7.78
CA ILE A 210 -9.92 -20.95 -7.80
C ILE A 210 -10.45 -20.75 -9.22
N ASP A 211 -11.69 -20.31 -9.33
CA ASP A 211 -12.33 -20.02 -10.61
C ASP A 211 -12.09 -18.57 -11.05
N GLY A 212 -11.76 -17.70 -10.09
CA GLY A 212 -11.51 -16.29 -10.30
C GLY A 212 -11.00 -15.60 -9.05
N ALA A 213 -10.98 -14.27 -9.10
CA ALA A 213 -10.65 -13.42 -7.98
C ALA A 213 -11.33 -12.05 -8.15
N GLU A 214 -11.04 -11.12 -7.23
CA GLU A 214 -11.41 -9.72 -7.34
C GLU A 214 -10.16 -8.86 -7.21
N ASN A 215 -10.03 -7.86 -8.06
CA ASN A 215 -8.93 -6.89 -8.00
C ASN A 215 -9.16 -5.74 -9.01
N ASN A 216 -8.20 -4.79 -9.03
CA ASN A 216 -8.12 -3.68 -9.97
C ASN A 216 -7.48 -4.09 -11.31
N TRP A 217 -7.60 -3.24 -12.32
CA TRP A 217 -7.03 -3.45 -13.65
C TRP A 217 -5.51 -3.67 -13.66
N PRO A 218 -4.68 -2.81 -13.00
CA PRO A 218 -3.25 -3.02 -12.94
C PRO A 218 -2.86 -4.39 -12.39
N SER A 219 -3.43 -4.81 -11.26
CA SER A 219 -3.14 -6.13 -10.68
C SER A 219 -3.56 -7.27 -11.60
N PHE A 220 -4.73 -7.19 -12.22
CA PHE A 220 -5.23 -8.21 -13.15
C PHE A 220 -4.29 -8.44 -14.33
N VAL A 221 -3.65 -7.37 -14.82
CA VAL A 221 -2.79 -7.44 -16.01
C VAL A 221 -1.32 -7.69 -15.65
N THR A 222 -0.76 -6.96 -14.69
CA THR A 222 0.68 -7.07 -14.37
C THR A 222 1.05 -8.40 -13.73
N THR A 223 0.07 -9.16 -13.21
CA THR A 223 0.25 -10.52 -12.68
C THR A 223 -0.22 -11.62 -13.61
N ASP A 224 -0.54 -11.29 -14.87
CA ASP A 224 -0.98 -12.25 -15.87
C ASP A 224 -2.29 -13.00 -15.54
N HIS A 225 -3.07 -12.54 -14.57
CA HIS A 225 -4.35 -13.18 -14.22
C HIS A 225 -5.31 -13.23 -15.42
N TYR A 226 -5.30 -12.19 -16.27
CA TYR A 226 -6.11 -12.09 -17.48
C TYR A 226 -5.89 -13.25 -18.48
N LYS A 227 -4.73 -13.91 -18.43
CA LYS A 227 -4.44 -15.09 -19.28
C LYS A 227 -5.21 -16.34 -18.85
N HIS A 228 -5.71 -16.37 -17.61
CA HIS A 228 -6.44 -17.49 -17.02
C HIS A 228 -7.88 -17.16 -16.63
N ALA A 229 -8.28 -15.88 -16.66
CA ALA A 229 -9.62 -15.42 -16.31
C ALA A 229 -10.14 -14.50 -17.42
N GLY A 230 -10.91 -15.06 -18.34
CA GLY A 230 -11.36 -14.38 -19.57
C GLY A 230 -12.59 -13.49 -19.41
N TYR A 231 -13.19 -13.40 -18.23
CA TYR A 231 -14.35 -12.55 -17.93
C TYR A 231 -14.04 -11.57 -16.82
N TYR A 232 -14.29 -10.28 -17.05
CA TYR A 232 -14.10 -9.22 -16.07
C TYR A 232 -15.40 -8.41 -15.96
N THR A 233 -16.08 -8.50 -14.81
CA THR A 233 -17.32 -7.74 -14.57
C THR A 233 -17.03 -6.51 -13.75
N LEU A 234 -17.37 -5.32 -14.26
CA LEU A 234 -17.09 -4.01 -13.62
C LEU A 234 -18.00 -3.79 -12.41
N THR A 235 -17.88 -4.66 -11.42
CA THR A 235 -18.65 -4.53 -10.17
C THR A 235 -18.25 -3.31 -9.35
N GLU A 236 -16.98 -2.92 -9.39
CA GLU A 236 -16.43 -1.79 -8.64
C GLU A 236 -16.91 -1.79 -7.19
N HIS A 237 -16.93 -3.00 -6.61
CA HIS A 237 -17.59 -3.28 -5.34
C HIS A 237 -16.82 -2.73 -4.13
N THR A 238 -15.53 -2.42 -4.28
CA THR A 238 -14.75 -1.70 -3.26
C THR A 238 -13.63 -0.89 -3.91
N MET A 239 -13.30 0.24 -3.29
CA MET A 239 -12.16 1.10 -3.61
C MET A 239 -11.18 1.04 -2.44
N SER A 240 -10.67 -0.16 -2.13
CA SER A 240 -9.81 -0.42 -0.98
C SER A 240 -8.41 0.17 -1.20
N PRO A 241 -8.04 1.31 -0.58
CA PRO A 241 -6.75 1.94 -0.82
C PRO A 241 -5.58 1.16 -0.24
N GLU A 242 -4.38 1.57 -0.59
CA GLU A 242 -3.14 1.14 0.04
C GLU A 242 -2.75 2.14 1.13
N VAL A 243 -2.03 1.68 2.13
CA VAL A 243 -1.45 2.55 3.17
C VAL A 243 0.05 2.31 3.28
N LEU A 244 0.79 3.40 3.39
CA LEU A 244 2.20 3.37 3.75
C LEU A 244 2.32 3.55 5.25
N VAL A 245 2.90 2.56 5.90
CA VAL A 245 3.16 2.56 7.34
C VAL A 245 4.64 2.44 7.64
N MET A 246 5.05 2.99 8.78
CA MET A 246 6.37 2.80 9.34
C MET A 246 6.27 2.06 10.67
N SER A 247 7.25 1.21 10.97
CA SER A 247 7.40 0.61 12.29
C SER A 247 7.53 1.69 13.36
N GLN A 248 6.78 1.56 14.45
CA GLN A 248 6.88 2.49 15.58
C GLN A 248 8.31 2.53 16.14
N LYS A 249 9.02 1.40 16.17
CA LYS A 249 10.42 1.30 16.60
C LYS A 249 11.34 2.14 15.70
N ALA A 250 11.20 2.05 14.39
CA ALA A 250 11.97 2.85 13.44
C ALA A 250 11.63 4.34 13.57
N TRP A 251 10.35 4.67 13.70
CA TRP A 251 9.89 6.04 13.91
C TRP A 251 10.43 6.70 15.18
N GLN A 252 10.42 5.98 16.30
CA GLN A 252 10.93 6.51 17.58
C GLN A 252 12.42 6.81 17.56
N SER A 253 13.18 6.19 16.68
CA SER A 253 14.61 6.41 16.52
C SER A 253 14.97 7.61 15.63
N LEU A 254 13.98 8.28 15.04
CA LEU A 254 14.13 9.50 14.24
C LEU A 254 14.08 10.74 15.14
N SER A 255 14.87 11.76 14.80
CA SER A 255 14.72 13.10 15.36
C SER A 255 13.37 13.73 14.95
N ALA A 256 12.97 14.81 15.58
CA ALA A 256 11.76 15.54 15.21
C ALA A 256 11.83 16.04 13.76
N ASP A 257 12.98 16.57 13.34
CA ASP A 257 13.21 17.08 11.99
C ASP A 257 13.18 15.95 10.96
N ASP A 258 13.81 14.80 11.25
CA ASP A 258 13.78 13.64 10.38
C ASP A 258 12.35 13.06 10.24
N ARG A 259 11.57 13.06 11.31
CA ARG A 259 10.14 12.69 11.25
C ARG A 259 9.35 13.60 10.32
N GLN A 260 9.65 14.90 10.33
CA GLN A 260 8.98 15.83 9.41
C GLN A 260 9.40 15.57 7.96
N ILE A 261 10.67 15.29 7.70
CA ILE A 261 11.15 14.89 6.36
C ILE A 261 10.39 13.67 5.86
N PHE A 262 10.21 12.63 6.70
CA PHE A 262 9.46 11.42 6.35
C PHE A 262 7.99 11.70 6.04
N ARG A 263 7.30 12.53 6.86
CA ARG A 263 5.90 12.91 6.63
C ARG A 263 5.72 13.65 5.30
N ASP A 264 6.55 14.66 5.05
CA ASP A 264 6.48 15.45 3.82
C ASP A 264 6.78 14.60 2.58
N ALA A 265 7.81 13.75 2.66
CA ALA A 265 8.17 12.85 1.58
C ALA A 265 7.08 11.80 1.30
N ALA A 266 6.39 11.31 2.33
CA ALA A 266 5.27 10.38 2.18
C ALA A 266 4.08 11.05 1.45
N ILE A 267 3.72 12.28 1.81
CA ILE A 267 2.67 13.05 1.11
C ILE A 267 3.03 13.26 -0.36
N GLN A 268 4.28 13.68 -0.65
CA GLN A 268 4.73 13.87 -2.04
C GLN A 268 4.74 12.56 -2.83
N SER A 269 5.09 11.45 -2.17
CA SER A 269 5.07 10.13 -2.81
C SER A 269 3.66 9.65 -3.15
N SER A 270 2.65 10.02 -2.36
CA SER A 270 1.24 9.74 -2.65
C SER A 270 0.78 10.46 -3.93
N GLN A 271 1.11 11.74 -4.06
CA GLN A 271 0.80 12.51 -5.27
C GLN A 271 1.50 11.94 -6.52
N PHE A 272 2.79 11.58 -6.39
CA PHE A 272 3.54 10.93 -7.46
C PHE A 272 2.90 9.59 -7.86
N MET A 273 2.49 8.78 -6.88
CA MET A 273 1.83 7.50 -7.09
C MET A 273 0.54 7.65 -7.89
N ARG A 274 -0.36 8.58 -7.51
CA ARG A 274 -1.63 8.82 -8.20
C ARG A 274 -1.44 9.16 -9.67
N ALA A 275 -0.49 10.03 -9.99
CA ALA A 275 -0.17 10.37 -11.38
C ALA A 275 0.24 9.12 -12.20
N LYS A 276 1.04 8.22 -11.60
CA LYS A 276 1.47 6.98 -12.25
C LYS A 276 0.36 5.93 -12.32
N TRP A 277 -0.52 5.91 -11.32
CA TRP A 277 -1.63 4.96 -11.24
C TRP A 277 -2.59 5.10 -12.41
N LYS A 278 -3.06 6.32 -12.66
CA LYS A 278 -4.01 6.62 -13.74
C LYS A 278 -3.53 6.11 -15.10
N ASP A 279 -2.25 6.33 -15.43
CA ASP A 279 -1.65 5.86 -16.68
C ASP A 279 -1.60 4.32 -16.75
N LEU A 280 -1.26 3.66 -15.64
CA LEU A 280 -1.17 2.19 -15.62
C LEU A 280 -2.56 1.56 -15.69
N GLU A 281 -3.53 2.10 -14.99
CA GLU A 281 -4.91 1.60 -14.99
C GLU A 281 -5.51 1.61 -16.38
N GLU A 282 -5.38 2.73 -17.10
CA GLU A 282 -5.87 2.86 -18.46
C GLU A 282 -5.16 1.92 -19.44
N ARG A 283 -3.83 1.81 -19.34
CA ARG A 283 -3.06 0.87 -20.18
C ARG A 283 -3.44 -0.58 -19.88
N SER A 284 -3.62 -0.93 -18.61
CA SER A 284 -4.01 -2.29 -18.20
C SER A 284 -5.37 -2.66 -18.74
N ARG A 285 -6.34 -1.78 -18.67
CA ARG A 285 -7.66 -2.01 -19.27
C ARG A 285 -7.56 -2.27 -20.77
N ARG A 286 -6.88 -1.39 -21.52
CA ARG A 286 -6.66 -1.58 -22.96
C ARG A 286 -5.94 -2.89 -23.29
N GLN A 287 -4.95 -3.28 -22.49
CA GLN A 287 -4.22 -4.54 -22.69
C GLN A 287 -5.13 -5.76 -22.48
N ALA A 288 -5.97 -5.75 -21.46
CA ALA A 288 -6.94 -6.82 -21.22
C ALA A 288 -7.96 -6.93 -22.37
N GLU A 289 -8.49 -5.79 -22.84
CA GLU A 289 -9.38 -5.72 -24.00
C GLU A 289 -8.72 -6.29 -25.27
N ALA A 290 -7.49 -5.88 -25.56
CA ALA A 290 -6.72 -6.34 -26.71
C ALA A 290 -6.39 -7.86 -26.62
N ALA A 291 -6.28 -8.41 -25.41
CA ALA A 291 -6.06 -9.84 -25.17
C ALA A 291 -7.35 -10.66 -25.27
N GLY A 292 -8.49 -10.04 -25.54
CA GLY A 292 -9.78 -10.72 -25.73
C GLY A 292 -10.56 -11.00 -24.45
N VAL A 293 -10.20 -10.35 -23.32
CA VAL A 293 -11.00 -10.42 -22.09
C VAL A 293 -12.38 -9.82 -22.36
N LYS A 294 -13.41 -10.54 -21.97
CA LYS A 294 -14.80 -10.10 -22.09
C LYS A 294 -15.15 -9.24 -20.88
N ILE A 295 -15.30 -7.93 -21.13
CA ILE A 295 -15.66 -6.96 -20.10
C ILE A 295 -17.19 -6.88 -20.04
N VAL A 296 -17.75 -7.12 -18.85
CA VAL A 296 -19.18 -7.04 -18.57
C VAL A 296 -19.45 -5.74 -17.83
N THR A 297 -20.22 -4.86 -18.46
CA THR A 297 -20.66 -3.57 -17.91
C THR A 297 -22.17 -3.52 -17.66
N ASP A 298 -22.91 -4.40 -18.30
CA ASP A 298 -24.37 -4.52 -18.28
C ASP A 298 -24.83 -5.55 -17.24
N PHE A 299 -24.52 -5.31 -15.98
CA PHE A 299 -24.97 -6.16 -14.86
C PHE A 299 -25.92 -5.39 -13.94
N ASP A 300 -26.82 -6.12 -13.26
CA ASP A 300 -27.70 -5.53 -12.26
C ASP A 300 -26.94 -5.30 -10.96
N ARG A 301 -26.54 -4.03 -10.72
CA ARG A 301 -25.74 -3.59 -9.57
C ARG A 301 -26.51 -3.64 -8.25
N LYS A 302 -27.82 -3.34 -8.28
CA LYS A 302 -28.62 -3.16 -7.07
C LYS A 302 -28.62 -4.38 -6.13
N PRO A 303 -28.80 -5.63 -6.63
CA PRO A 303 -28.71 -6.82 -5.77
C PRO A 303 -27.32 -7.01 -5.12
N PHE A 304 -26.25 -6.58 -5.79
CA PHE A 304 -24.89 -6.63 -5.21
C PHE A 304 -24.77 -5.66 -4.03
N GLU A 305 -25.28 -4.45 -4.15
CA GLU A 305 -25.32 -3.48 -3.06
C GLU A 305 -26.21 -3.95 -1.90
N ASP A 306 -27.40 -4.47 -2.19
CA ASP A 306 -28.34 -4.96 -1.17
C ASP A 306 -27.76 -6.14 -0.38
N ALA A 307 -27.01 -7.01 -1.02
CA ALA A 307 -26.34 -8.14 -0.36
C ALA A 307 -25.36 -7.69 0.73
N MET A 308 -24.85 -6.46 0.67
CA MET A 308 -23.92 -5.93 1.66
C MET A 308 -24.59 -5.45 2.97
N ALA A 309 -25.91 -5.47 3.06
CA ALA A 309 -26.65 -4.98 4.24
C ALA A 309 -26.19 -5.65 5.55
N GLY A 310 -25.92 -6.97 5.53
CA GLY A 310 -25.41 -7.70 6.69
C GLY A 310 -24.01 -7.27 7.13
N ILE A 311 -23.15 -6.92 6.18
CA ILE A 311 -21.79 -6.42 6.44
C ILE A 311 -21.86 -5.06 7.13
N TYR A 312 -22.70 -4.15 6.61
CA TYR A 312 -22.92 -2.84 7.23
C TYR A 312 -23.54 -2.97 8.62
N ALA A 313 -24.55 -3.83 8.80
CA ALA A 313 -25.14 -4.09 10.11
C ALA A 313 -24.14 -4.64 11.13
N LYS A 314 -23.19 -5.50 10.70
CA LYS A 314 -22.07 -5.99 11.54
C LYS A 314 -21.14 -4.85 11.94
N ALA A 315 -20.68 -4.04 10.97
CA ALA A 315 -19.77 -2.94 11.19
C ALA A 315 -20.37 -1.85 12.10
N GLN A 316 -21.66 -1.54 11.95
CA GLN A 316 -22.36 -0.52 12.71
C GLN A 316 -22.69 -0.91 14.16
N ARG A 317 -22.40 -2.15 14.59
CA ARG A 317 -22.49 -2.52 16.01
C ARG A 317 -21.47 -1.77 16.87
N ASP A 318 -20.34 -1.37 16.29
CA ASP A 318 -19.41 -0.46 16.95
C ASP A 318 -19.79 0.99 16.63
N PRO A 319 -20.16 1.81 17.66
CA PRO A 319 -20.58 3.19 17.45
C PRO A 319 -19.52 4.08 16.77
N ALA A 320 -18.24 3.83 17.03
CA ALA A 320 -17.15 4.60 16.41
C ALA A 320 -17.07 4.31 14.90
N THR A 321 -17.15 3.03 14.52
CA THR A 321 -17.21 2.59 13.12
C THR A 321 -18.45 3.15 12.42
N ALA A 322 -19.63 3.10 13.06
CA ALA A 322 -20.87 3.66 12.53
C ALA A 322 -20.73 5.17 12.25
N ALA A 323 -20.20 5.92 13.23
CA ALA A 323 -19.98 7.36 13.08
C ALA A 323 -18.97 7.67 11.96
N LEU A 324 -17.91 6.88 11.82
CA LEU A 324 -16.90 7.07 10.77
C LEU A 324 -17.51 6.82 9.37
N ILE A 325 -18.31 5.76 9.20
CA ILE A 325 -19.02 5.48 7.95
C ILE A 325 -19.90 6.67 7.54
N GLU A 326 -20.69 7.21 8.50
CA GLU A 326 -21.58 8.35 8.23
C GLU A 326 -20.80 9.62 7.90
N ARG A 327 -19.67 9.87 8.55
CA ARG A 327 -18.79 11.01 8.24
C ARG A 327 -18.20 10.89 6.83
N ILE A 328 -17.73 9.69 6.44
CA ILE A 328 -17.23 9.43 5.10
C ILE A 328 -18.30 9.71 4.06
N ARG A 329 -19.52 9.21 4.25
CA ARG A 329 -20.63 9.43 3.31
C ARG A 329 -21.00 10.90 3.09
N LYS A 330 -20.76 11.75 4.08
CA LYS A 330 -21.05 13.18 4.04
C LYS A 330 -19.97 14.04 3.39
N VAL A 331 -18.81 13.50 3.08
CA VAL A 331 -17.77 14.22 2.34
C VAL A 331 -18.28 14.47 0.92
N GLU A 332 -18.30 15.73 0.47
CA GLU A 332 -18.77 16.17 -0.85
C GLU A 332 -17.66 16.23 -1.90
#